data_45ecc1cc65a4daeb8cb8ba2264858907
#
_entry.id   45ecc1cc65a4daeb8cb8ba2264858907
#
_cell.length_a   1.000
_cell.length_b   1.000
_cell.length_c   1.000
_cell.angle_alpha   90.00
_cell.angle_beta   90.00
_cell.angle_gamma   90.00
#
_symmetry.space_group_name_H-M   'P 1'
#
loop_
_entity.id
_entity.type
_entity.pdbx_description
1 polymer ?
#
loop_
_entity_poly.entity_id
_entity_poly.type
_entity_poly.pdbx_seq_one_letter_code
_entity_poly.pdbx_strand_id
1 'polypeptide(L)'
;MVLIGPAGLYYDLHDMDEDFRTTFKVMADFDHRVERTPENERDYATFIATRVQEEDLLHLQQAAVGRVIEYGSRLAGTQRKLSTRFGHIADLVREANYWATIAGHEIVTVADVETAIDNRDYLQNRIETRMRESLKEGKQLVSTTGAVAGQINGLTVQQVGEHAFGHPSRVTARTFVGEEGVVQIDREADLAGSFHDKGLYTLIGYLGGQYAGDLPLSLSAQITFEQNYSEIDGDSASSTELYALISSLAAVPITQGIAVTGSVNQWGEIQAIGGVTEKVEGWFAVCQENGLTGEQGVLIPSSNVSDLMLRVAVVLSLIH
;
A
#
# COMPACT_ATOMS: atom_id res chain seq x y z
N MET A 1 2.01 9.64 39.52
CA MET A 1 1.76 8.41 38.71
C MET A 1 1.93 8.79 37.26
N VAL A 2 2.58 7.94 36.45
CA VAL A 2 2.70 8.07 34.98
C VAL A 2 2.09 6.82 34.37
N LEU A 3 1.21 7.00 33.37
CA LEU A 3 0.67 5.93 32.54
C LEU A 3 1.29 6.05 31.14
N ILE A 4 1.65 4.91 30.55
CA ILE A 4 2.20 4.82 29.20
C ILE A 4 1.31 3.85 28.42
N GLY A 5 0.84 4.27 27.25
CA GLY A 5 -0.02 3.48 26.40
C GLY A 5 -0.22 4.10 25.03
N PRO A 6 -0.94 3.44 24.11
CA PRO A 6 -1.27 4.02 22.81
C PRO A 6 -2.19 5.23 22.95
N ALA A 7 -2.03 6.21 22.05
CA ALA A 7 -2.80 7.46 22.08
C ALA A 7 -4.32 7.23 22.06
N GLY A 8 -4.81 6.25 21.29
CA GLY A 8 -6.23 5.88 21.27
C GLY A 8 -6.78 5.56 22.63
N LEU A 9 -6.04 4.76 23.41
CA LEU A 9 -6.48 4.41 24.79
C LEU A 9 -6.57 5.64 25.68
N TYR A 10 -5.71 6.65 25.51
CA TYR A 10 -5.83 7.91 26.25
C TYR A 10 -7.16 8.59 25.94
N TYR A 11 -7.53 8.71 24.67
CA TYR A 11 -8.79 9.36 24.27
C TYR A 11 -10.00 8.57 24.76
N ASP A 12 -9.98 7.24 24.65
CA ASP A 12 -11.05 6.38 25.18
C ASP A 12 -11.24 6.56 26.68
N LEU A 13 -10.16 6.53 27.45
CA LEU A 13 -10.21 6.76 28.90
C LEU A 13 -10.65 8.18 29.26
N HIS A 14 -10.16 9.18 28.50
CA HIS A 14 -10.54 10.57 28.68
C HIS A 14 -12.04 10.81 28.45
N ASP A 15 -12.65 10.12 27.49
CA ASP A 15 -14.05 10.30 27.14
C ASP A 15 -14.98 9.46 28.02
N MET A 16 -14.54 8.28 28.45
CA MET A 16 -15.37 7.31 29.18
C MET A 16 -15.22 7.37 30.71
N ASP A 17 -14.13 7.96 31.22
CA ASP A 17 -13.82 7.96 32.64
C ASP A 17 -13.57 9.38 33.19
N GLU A 18 -14.48 9.86 34.02
CA GLU A 18 -14.38 11.19 34.64
C GLU A 18 -13.24 11.27 35.66
N ASP A 19 -12.96 10.17 36.37
CA ASP A 19 -11.85 10.12 37.33
C ASP A 19 -10.50 10.16 36.63
N PHE A 20 -10.40 9.57 35.44
CA PHE A 20 -9.21 9.67 34.62
C PHE A 20 -8.88 11.12 34.28
N ARG A 21 -9.87 11.91 33.81
CA ARG A 21 -9.71 13.35 33.49
C ARG A 21 -9.29 14.19 34.68
N THR A 22 -9.78 13.85 35.85
CA THR A 22 -9.44 14.61 37.07
C THR A 22 -8.07 14.26 37.62
N THR A 23 -7.60 13.02 37.40
CA THR A 23 -6.33 12.48 37.91
C THR A 23 -5.16 12.76 36.96
N PHE A 24 -5.34 12.54 35.64
CA PHE A 24 -4.32 12.67 34.61
C PHE A 24 -4.53 13.92 33.75
N LYS A 25 -4.05 15.05 34.26
CA LYS A 25 -4.27 16.38 33.67
C LYS A 25 -3.26 16.77 32.56
N VAL A 26 -2.19 15.99 32.41
CA VAL A 26 -1.12 16.28 31.46
C VAL A 26 -0.96 15.08 30.55
N MET A 27 -1.11 15.29 29.25
CA MET A 27 -0.79 14.33 28.21
C MET A 27 0.56 14.73 27.60
N ALA A 28 1.49 13.77 27.48
CA ALA A 28 2.67 13.89 26.64
C ALA A 28 2.42 13.01 25.41
N ASP A 29 1.99 13.64 24.31
CA ASP A 29 1.69 12.94 23.07
C ASP A 29 2.97 12.82 22.22
N PHE A 30 3.27 11.59 21.77
CA PHE A 30 4.42 11.29 20.93
C PHE A 30 3.93 10.90 19.53
N ASP A 31 4.26 11.70 18.54
CA ASP A 31 4.01 11.33 17.14
C ASP A 31 4.85 10.10 16.78
N HIS A 32 4.28 9.24 15.96
CA HIS A 32 4.95 8.04 15.43
C HIS A 32 5.81 8.33 14.19
N ARG A 33 5.90 9.60 13.78
CA ARG A 33 6.70 10.08 12.63
C ARG A 33 7.32 11.43 12.93
N VAL A 34 8.51 11.66 12.40
CA VAL A 34 9.20 12.97 12.39
C VAL A 34 9.60 13.33 10.96
N GLU A 35 9.78 14.60 10.66
CA GLU A 35 10.27 15.06 9.36
C GLU A 35 11.66 14.48 9.07
N ARG A 36 11.93 14.03 7.86
CA ARG A 36 13.22 13.56 7.41
C ARG A 36 14.12 14.75 7.08
N THR A 37 14.75 15.31 8.10
CA THR A 37 15.73 16.39 7.99
C THR A 37 17.13 15.86 8.22
N PRO A 38 18.18 16.57 7.76
CA PRO A 38 19.58 16.19 8.08
C PRO A 38 19.88 16.12 9.57
N GLU A 39 19.13 16.83 10.42
CA GLU A 39 19.23 16.78 11.87
C GLU A 39 18.65 15.46 12.39
N ASN A 40 17.41 15.14 12.02
CA ASN A 40 16.73 13.91 12.43
C ASN A 40 17.44 12.65 11.88
N GLU A 41 18.05 12.72 10.69
CA GLU A 41 18.88 11.62 10.18
C GLU A 41 20.14 11.40 11.03
N ARG A 42 20.76 12.48 11.54
CA ARG A 42 21.89 12.39 12.49
C ARG A 42 21.45 11.83 13.83
N ASP A 43 20.27 12.22 14.33
CA ASP A 43 19.72 11.68 15.58
C ASP A 43 19.43 10.18 15.43
N TYR A 44 18.93 9.75 14.28
CA TYR A 44 18.77 8.34 13.95
C TYR A 44 20.10 7.58 13.96
N ALA A 45 21.13 8.15 13.33
CA ALA A 45 22.46 7.56 13.33
C ALA A 45 23.05 7.49 14.77
N THR A 46 22.80 8.52 15.58
CA THR A 46 23.20 8.55 17.00
C THR A 46 22.46 7.47 17.79
N PHE A 47 21.16 7.30 17.57
CA PHE A 47 20.39 6.21 18.19
C PHE A 47 20.98 4.84 17.83
N ILE A 48 21.27 4.59 16.55
CA ILE A 48 21.88 3.34 16.08
C ILE A 48 23.23 3.11 16.77
N ALA A 49 24.10 4.13 16.80
CA ALA A 49 25.41 4.04 17.45
C ALA A 49 25.30 3.75 18.97
N THR A 50 24.32 4.36 19.63
CA THR A 50 24.03 4.10 21.04
C THR A 50 23.62 2.65 21.28
N ARG A 51 22.72 2.10 20.44
CA ARG A 51 22.32 0.67 20.51
C ARG A 51 23.50 -0.26 20.31
N VAL A 52 24.33 0.01 19.28
CA VAL A 52 25.55 -0.77 19.01
C VAL A 52 26.49 -0.79 20.24
N GLN A 53 26.68 0.35 20.86
CA GLN A 53 27.56 0.44 22.04
C GLN A 53 26.99 -0.21 23.30
N GLU A 54 25.69 -0.01 23.57
CA GLU A 54 25.04 -0.56 24.77
C GLU A 54 24.85 -2.07 24.72
N GLU A 55 24.74 -2.64 23.55
CA GLU A 55 24.46 -4.06 23.33
C GLU A 55 25.68 -4.85 22.79
N ASP A 56 26.86 -4.20 22.72
CA ASP A 56 28.13 -4.80 22.24
C ASP A 56 27.98 -5.46 20.84
N LEU A 57 27.31 -4.74 19.92
CA LEU A 57 27.11 -5.19 18.57
C LEU A 57 28.26 -4.77 17.65
N LEU A 58 28.38 -5.41 16.47
CA LEU A 58 29.29 -4.97 15.42
C LEU A 58 28.94 -3.55 14.95
N HIS A 59 29.95 -2.74 14.68
CA HIS A 59 29.74 -1.43 14.08
C HIS A 59 29.11 -1.55 12.68
N LEU A 60 28.30 -0.56 12.30
CA LEU A 60 27.71 -0.51 10.95
C LEU A 60 28.57 0.37 10.03
N GLN A 61 28.73 -0.05 8.77
CA GLN A 61 29.22 0.83 7.72
C GLN A 61 28.29 2.03 7.54
N GLN A 62 28.80 3.17 7.11
CA GLN A 62 28.00 4.38 6.85
C GLN A 62 26.82 4.10 5.91
N ALA A 63 27.03 3.33 4.85
CA ALA A 63 25.99 2.94 3.91
C ALA A 63 24.91 2.04 4.56
N ALA A 64 25.30 1.15 5.50
CA ALA A 64 24.35 0.33 6.26
C ALA A 64 23.49 1.19 7.19
N VAL A 65 24.08 2.20 7.85
CA VAL A 65 23.30 3.19 8.64
C VAL A 65 22.32 3.92 7.75
N GLY A 66 22.74 4.38 6.56
CA GLY A 66 21.86 5.00 5.58
C GLY A 66 20.69 4.09 5.20
N ARG A 67 20.94 2.79 5.00
CA ARG A 67 19.90 1.83 4.67
C ARG A 67 18.90 1.60 5.81
N VAL A 68 19.35 1.61 7.07
CA VAL A 68 18.46 1.56 8.23
C VAL A 68 17.59 2.82 8.32
N ILE A 69 18.14 4.01 8.01
CA ILE A 69 17.38 5.27 7.95
C ILE A 69 16.31 5.21 6.84
N GLU A 70 16.63 4.68 5.67
CA GLU A 70 15.67 4.45 4.58
C GLU A 70 14.55 3.49 5.00
N TYR A 71 14.87 2.43 5.73
CA TYR A 71 13.87 1.54 6.32
C TYR A 71 12.96 2.30 7.30
N GLY A 72 13.50 3.24 8.08
CA GLY A 72 12.72 4.15 8.92
C GLY A 72 11.73 5.00 8.13
N SER A 73 12.09 5.47 6.92
CA SER A 73 11.18 6.16 6.01
C SER A 73 10.13 5.21 5.42
N ARG A 74 10.50 3.97 5.08
CA ARG A 74 9.54 2.95 4.63
C ARG A 74 8.50 2.66 5.71
N LEU A 75 8.89 2.52 6.97
CA LEU A 75 7.97 2.38 8.11
C LEU A 75 7.08 3.62 8.32
N ALA A 76 7.54 4.80 7.93
CA ALA A 76 6.74 6.03 7.95
C ALA A 76 5.79 6.15 6.74
N GLY A 77 5.99 5.34 5.69
CA GLY A 77 5.18 5.33 4.47
C GLY A 77 5.40 6.54 3.56
N THR A 78 6.53 7.25 3.68
CA THR A 78 6.86 8.41 2.83
C THR A 78 8.35 8.74 2.88
N GLN A 79 8.90 9.24 1.77
CA GLN A 79 10.29 9.69 1.67
C GLN A 79 10.59 10.90 2.58
N ARG A 80 9.57 11.63 3.02
CA ARG A 80 9.69 12.90 3.74
C ARG A 80 9.75 12.75 5.25
N LYS A 81 9.45 11.56 5.79
CA LYS A 81 9.38 11.32 7.23
C LYS A 81 10.17 10.09 7.65
N LEU A 82 10.50 10.02 8.92
CA LEU A 82 11.11 8.88 9.59
C LEU A 82 10.18 8.37 10.68
N SER A 83 10.12 7.07 10.88
CA SER A 83 9.34 6.45 11.94
C SER A 83 9.98 6.68 13.30
N THR A 84 9.20 6.99 14.32
CA THR A 84 9.66 7.07 15.71
C THR A 84 9.46 5.75 16.46
N ARG A 85 9.10 4.67 15.76
CA ARG A 85 9.03 3.32 16.33
C ARG A 85 10.43 2.74 16.50
N PHE A 86 11.20 3.32 17.40
CA PHE A 86 12.62 2.99 17.60
C PHE A 86 12.86 1.53 18.01
N GLY A 87 11.86 0.84 18.59
CA GLY A 87 11.92 -0.60 18.81
C GLY A 87 12.17 -1.39 17.53
N HIS A 88 11.40 -1.12 16.46
CA HIS A 88 11.56 -1.79 15.16
C HIS A 88 12.94 -1.51 14.53
N ILE A 89 13.48 -0.28 14.74
CA ILE A 89 14.80 0.08 14.24
C ILE A 89 15.88 -0.66 15.03
N ALA A 90 15.78 -0.72 16.36
CA ALA A 90 16.72 -1.47 17.20
C ALA A 90 16.73 -2.96 16.84
N ASP A 91 15.55 -3.54 16.63
CA ASP A 91 15.44 -4.95 16.24
C ASP A 91 16.08 -5.20 14.87
N LEU A 92 15.90 -4.30 13.88
CA LEU A 92 16.58 -4.42 12.59
C LEU A 92 18.11 -4.37 12.75
N VAL A 93 18.64 -3.50 13.62
CA VAL A 93 20.09 -3.42 13.87
C VAL A 93 20.60 -4.72 14.50
N ARG A 94 19.88 -5.30 15.46
CA ARG A 94 20.21 -6.60 16.07
C ARG A 94 20.22 -7.74 15.07
N GLU A 95 19.21 -7.79 14.22
CA GLU A 95 19.09 -8.81 13.18
C GLU A 95 20.18 -8.66 12.11
N ALA A 96 20.49 -7.44 11.67
CA ALA A 96 21.59 -7.19 10.76
C ALA A 96 22.96 -7.59 11.38
N ASN A 97 23.16 -7.34 12.67
CA ASN A 97 24.33 -7.82 13.40
C ASN A 97 24.39 -9.37 13.44
N TYR A 98 23.26 -10.03 13.66
CA TYR A 98 23.19 -11.49 13.61
C TYR A 98 23.63 -12.03 12.26
N TRP A 99 23.10 -11.48 11.15
CA TRP A 99 23.46 -11.93 9.81
C TRP A 99 24.91 -11.62 9.44
N ALA A 100 25.44 -10.46 9.85
CA ALA A 100 26.86 -10.13 9.69
C ALA A 100 27.76 -11.15 10.42
N THR A 101 27.37 -11.53 11.65
CA THR A 101 28.11 -12.53 12.44
C THR A 101 28.10 -13.90 11.77
N ILE A 102 26.94 -14.34 11.26
CA ILE A 102 26.82 -15.62 10.52
C ILE A 102 27.67 -15.60 9.23
N ALA A 103 27.74 -14.45 8.56
CA ALA A 103 28.56 -14.28 7.36
C ALA A 103 30.06 -14.13 7.66
N GLY A 104 30.47 -14.04 8.94
CA GLY A 104 31.85 -13.83 9.35
C GLY A 104 32.39 -12.43 9.08
N HIS A 105 31.50 -11.42 9.00
CA HIS A 105 31.88 -10.02 8.84
C HIS A 105 32.30 -9.42 10.17
N GLU A 106 33.29 -8.53 10.14
CA GLU A 106 33.74 -7.75 11.30
C GLU A 106 32.97 -6.43 11.48
N ILE A 107 32.16 -6.06 10.46
CA ILE A 107 31.37 -4.84 10.42
C ILE A 107 30.09 -5.13 9.65
N VAL A 108 28.95 -4.59 10.09
CA VAL A 108 27.65 -4.75 9.41
C VAL A 108 27.64 -3.97 8.10
N THR A 109 27.34 -4.63 7.01
CA THR A 109 27.25 -4.09 5.65
C THR A 109 25.81 -3.82 5.25
N VAL A 110 25.60 -3.15 4.11
CA VAL A 110 24.25 -2.99 3.50
C VAL A 110 23.62 -4.35 3.21
N ALA A 111 24.40 -5.32 2.74
CA ALA A 111 23.91 -6.65 2.43
C ALA A 111 23.35 -7.38 3.67
N ASP A 112 23.96 -7.18 4.83
CA ASP A 112 23.47 -7.76 6.09
C ASP A 112 22.14 -7.14 6.52
N VAL A 113 22.00 -5.82 6.33
CA VAL A 113 20.73 -5.11 6.59
C VAL A 113 19.63 -5.58 5.63
N GLU A 114 19.93 -5.73 4.34
CA GLU A 114 18.98 -6.27 3.36
C GLU A 114 18.58 -7.71 3.69
N THR A 115 19.55 -8.56 4.08
CA THR A 115 19.28 -9.93 4.52
C THR A 115 18.34 -9.96 5.73
N ALA A 116 18.52 -9.06 6.69
CA ALA A 116 17.64 -8.93 7.84
C ALA A 116 16.21 -8.53 7.42
N ILE A 117 16.08 -7.55 6.53
CA ILE A 117 14.78 -7.10 6.00
C ILE A 117 14.08 -8.24 5.24
N ASP A 118 14.78 -8.89 4.33
CA ASP A 118 14.24 -10.00 3.53
C ASP A 118 13.81 -11.19 4.40
N ASN A 119 14.57 -11.47 5.46
CA ASN A 119 14.20 -12.55 6.39
C ASN A 119 12.95 -12.20 7.21
N ARG A 120 12.78 -10.96 7.63
CA ARG A 120 11.53 -10.50 8.28
C ARG A 120 10.32 -10.72 7.38
N ASP A 121 10.43 -10.31 6.12
CA ASP A 121 9.38 -10.49 5.13
C ASP A 121 9.12 -11.98 4.89
N TYR A 122 10.16 -12.80 4.74
CA TYR A 122 10.03 -14.25 4.55
C TYR A 122 9.28 -14.94 5.70
N LEU A 123 9.53 -14.54 6.94
CA LEU A 123 8.87 -15.11 8.11
C LEU A 123 7.37 -14.76 8.19
N GLN A 124 6.93 -13.68 7.54
CA GLN A 124 5.57 -13.16 7.64
C GLN A 124 4.76 -13.28 6.34
N ASN A 125 5.39 -13.57 5.19
CA ASN A 125 4.79 -13.50 3.86
C ASN A 125 4.00 -14.74 3.43
N ARG A 126 3.67 -15.66 4.34
CA ARG A 126 3.02 -16.94 3.98
C ARG A 126 1.71 -16.75 3.21
N ILE A 127 0.89 -15.76 3.59
CA ILE A 127 -0.39 -15.50 2.93
C ILE A 127 -0.15 -14.91 1.55
N GLU A 128 0.75 -13.94 1.43
CA GLU A 128 1.17 -13.38 0.16
C GLU A 128 1.69 -14.46 -0.80
N THR A 129 2.56 -15.34 -0.31
CA THR A 129 3.11 -16.45 -1.11
C THR A 129 2.00 -17.35 -1.66
N ARG A 130 1.00 -17.71 -0.83
CA ARG A 130 -0.14 -18.52 -1.28
C ARG A 130 -1.00 -17.82 -2.33
N MET A 131 -1.21 -16.52 -2.18
CA MET A 131 -1.94 -15.73 -3.19
C MET A 131 -1.19 -15.72 -4.52
N ARG A 132 0.13 -15.52 -4.50
CA ARG A 132 0.97 -15.58 -5.70
C ARG A 132 0.99 -16.97 -6.34
N GLU A 133 1.05 -18.05 -5.55
CA GLU A 133 0.91 -19.42 -6.05
C GLU A 133 -0.43 -19.61 -6.77
N SER A 134 -1.53 -19.10 -6.21
CA SER A 134 -2.88 -19.17 -6.82
C SER A 134 -2.96 -18.43 -8.17
N LEU A 135 -2.30 -17.26 -8.27
CA LEU A 135 -2.16 -16.53 -9.53
C LEU A 135 -1.36 -17.33 -10.56
N LYS A 136 -0.21 -17.88 -10.17
CA LYS A 136 0.67 -18.67 -11.04
C LYS A 136 0.02 -19.96 -11.54
N GLU A 137 -0.81 -20.60 -10.72
CA GLU A 137 -1.57 -21.80 -11.08
C GLU A 137 -2.82 -21.48 -11.94
N GLY A 138 -3.08 -20.19 -12.22
CA GLY A 138 -4.26 -19.76 -12.97
C GLY A 138 -5.59 -19.92 -12.25
N LYS A 139 -5.56 -20.16 -10.92
CA LYS A 139 -6.75 -20.26 -10.08
C LYS A 139 -7.36 -18.87 -9.82
N GLN A 140 -6.54 -17.84 -9.81
CA GLN A 140 -6.93 -16.45 -9.77
C GLN A 140 -6.56 -15.78 -11.09
N LEU A 141 -7.52 -15.12 -11.72
CA LEU A 141 -7.37 -14.58 -13.07
C LEU A 141 -6.75 -13.18 -13.03
N VAL A 142 -5.55 -13.05 -13.57
CA VAL A 142 -4.87 -11.78 -13.82
C VAL A 142 -4.21 -11.85 -15.19
N SER A 143 -4.26 -10.79 -15.96
CA SER A 143 -3.59 -10.69 -17.25
C SER A 143 -2.52 -9.60 -17.19
N THR A 144 -1.28 -9.94 -17.55
CA THR A 144 -0.14 -8.99 -17.57
C THR A 144 0.21 -8.55 -18.99
N THR A 145 -0.56 -8.98 -19.99
CA THR A 145 -0.37 -8.69 -21.44
C THR A 145 -1.72 -8.67 -22.15
N GLY A 146 -1.73 -8.15 -23.37
CA GLY A 146 -2.93 -8.02 -24.20
C GLY A 146 -3.77 -6.79 -23.87
N ALA A 147 -4.94 -6.68 -24.49
CA ALA A 147 -5.86 -5.57 -24.30
C ALA A 147 -7.32 -6.04 -24.36
N VAL A 148 -8.14 -5.60 -23.40
CA VAL A 148 -9.54 -6.03 -23.26
C VAL A 148 -10.41 -4.83 -22.89
N ALA A 149 -11.58 -4.69 -23.57
CA ALA A 149 -12.55 -3.66 -23.23
C ALA A 149 -13.35 -4.06 -21.98
N GLY A 150 -13.51 -3.12 -21.05
CA GLY A 150 -14.24 -3.33 -19.80
C GLY A 150 -13.52 -4.20 -18.78
N GLN A 151 -12.21 -4.39 -18.91
CA GLN A 151 -11.37 -5.13 -17.96
C GLN A 151 -10.11 -4.36 -17.65
N ILE A 152 -9.69 -4.36 -16.36
CA ILE A 152 -8.49 -3.70 -15.87
C ILE A 152 -7.96 -4.42 -14.62
N ASN A 153 -6.68 -4.29 -14.34
CA ASN A 153 -6.09 -4.75 -13.08
C ASN A 153 -6.13 -3.61 -12.04
N GLY A 154 -6.92 -3.78 -10.99
CA GLY A 154 -6.88 -2.95 -9.80
C GLY A 154 -5.84 -3.44 -8.81
N LEU A 155 -5.37 -2.55 -7.94
CA LEU A 155 -4.39 -2.90 -6.89
C LEU A 155 -5.02 -2.71 -5.51
N THR A 156 -4.95 -3.76 -4.73
CA THR A 156 -5.36 -3.78 -3.33
C THR A 156 -4.15 -3.97 -2.42
N VAL A 157 -4.27 -3.58 -1.16
CA VAL A 157 -3.27 -3.85 -0.12
C VAL A 157 -3.93 -4.65 0.99
N GLN A 158 -3.22 -5.67 1.44
CA GLN A 158 -3.66 -6.48 2.57
C GLN A 158 -2.60 -6.41 3.67
N GLN A 159 -3.05 -6.29 4.92
CA GLN A 159 -2.19 -6.34 6.08
C GLN A 159 -2.49 -7.57 6.91
N VAL A 160 -1.45 -8.33 7.24
CA VAL A 160 -1.51 -9.52 8.07
C VAL A 160 -0.46 -9.42 9.18
N GLY A 161 -0.90 -9.08 10.38
CA GLY A 161 0.01 -8.72 11.46
C GLY A 161 0.80 -7.45 11.11
N GLU A 162 2.13 -7.55 11.09
CA GLU A 162 3.02 -6.44 10.72
C GLU A 162 3.39 -6.43 9.23
N HIS A 163 3.05 -7.47 8.49
CA HIS A 163 3.34 -7.58 7.06
C HIS A 163 2.21 -7.01 6.22
N ALA A 164 2.53 -6.02 5.40
CA ALA A 164 1.64 -5.45 4.41
C ALA A 164 2.15 -5.78 3.01
N PHE A 165 1.27 -6.23 2.14
CA PHE A 165 1.60 -6.52 0.75
C PHE A 165 0.48 -6.13 -0.20
N GLY A 166 0.85 -5.77 -1.42
CA GLY A 166 -0.09 -5.46 -2.48
C GLY A 166 -0.35 -6.68 -3.37
N HIS A 167 -1.54 -6.74 -3.94
CA HIS A 167 -1.86 -7.75 -4.94
C HIS A 167 -2.84 -7.19 -5.98
N PRO A 168 -2.78 -7.66 -7.24
CA PRO A 168 -3.74 -7.28 -8.26
C PRO A 168 -5.07 -8.03 -8.08
N SER A 169 -6.14 -7.34 -8.42
CA SER A 169 -7.47 -7.91 -8.59
C SER A 169 -8.01 -7.51 -9.95
N ARG A 170 -8.58 -8.45 -10.70
CA ARG A 170 -9.23 -8.15 -11.96
C ARG A 170 -10.54 -7.44 -11.68
N VAL A 171 -10.71 -6.24 -12.23
CA VAL A 171 -11.97 -5.49 -12.21
C VAL A 171 -12.58 -5.54 -13.58
N THR A 172 -13.85 -5.90 -13.67
CA THR A 172 -14.60 -5.95 -14.92
C THR A 172 -15.83 -5.06 -14.84
N ALA A 173 -16.15 -4.44 -15.97
CA ALA A 173 -17.39 -3.69 -16.16
C ALA A 173 -18.10 -4.18 -17.42
N ARG A 174 -19.42 -4.39 -17.30
CA ARG A 174 -20.30 -4.70 -18.43
C ARG A 174 -21.37 -3.66 -18.51
N THR A 175 -21.56 -3.11 -19.70
CA THR A 175 -22.52 -2.03 -19.96
C THR A 175 -23.54 -2.46 -21.01
N PHE A 176 -24.76 -2.06 -20.81
CA PHE A 176 -25.86 -2.31 -21.74
C PHE A 176 -26.93 -1.20 -21.63
N VAL A 177 -27.82 -1.12 -22.61
CA VAL A 177 -28.91 -0.14 -22.57
C VAL A 177 -29.92 -0.53 -21.49
N GLY A 178 -30.22 0.39 -20.59
CA GLY A 178 -31.12 0.18 -19.47
C GLY A 178 -31.27 1.42 -18.59
N GLU A 179 -32.04 1.30 -17.54
CA GLU A 179 -32.35 2.41 -16.60
C GLU A 179 -31.88 2.14 -15.16
N GLU A 180 -31.20 1.03 -14.91
CA GLU A 180 -30.78 0.64 -13.54
C GLU A 180 -29.62 1.46 -13.00
N GLY A 181 -28.89 2.17 -13.88
CA GLY A 181 -27.68 2.88 -13.49
C GLY A 181 -26.48 1.94 -13.30
N VAL A 182 -25.54 2.32 -12.46
CA VAL A 182 -24.34 1.55 -12.13
C VAL A 182 -24.60 0.70 -10.90
N VAL A 183 -24.48 -0.61 -11.06
CA VAL A 183 -24.59 -1.62 -9.99
C VAL A 183 -23.20 -2.23 -9.76
N GLN A 184 -22.73 -2.22 -8.54
CA GLN A 184 -21.50 -2.87 -8.14
C GLN A 184 -21.87 -4.18 -7.42
N ILE A 185 -21.46 -5.32 -8.01
CA ILE A 185 -21.90 -6.65 -7.59
C ILE A 185 -21.42 -6.99 -6.17
N ASP A 186 -20.19 -6.63 -5.84
CA ASP A 186 -19.61 -6.92 -4.53
C ASP A 186 -20.38 -6.18 -3.41
N ARG A 187 -20.87 -4.97 -3.67
CA ARG A 187 -21.75 -4.23 -2.76
C ARG A 187 -23.10 -4.92 -2.57
N GLU A 188 -23.75 -5.34 -3.65
CA GLU A 188 -25.03 -6.04 -3.57
C GLU A 188 -24.91 -7.43 -2.90
N ALA A 189 -23.69 -7.97 -2.84
CA ALA A 189 -23.35 -9.23 -2.17
C ALA A 189 -22.84 -9.04 -0.73
N ASP A 190 -22.94 -7.82 -0.16
CA ASP A 190 -22.42 -7.47 1.17
C ASP A 190 -20.90 -7.73 1.36
N LEU A 191 -20.14 -7.59 0.26
CA LEU A 191 -18.66 -7.72 0.23
C LEU A 191 -17.95 -6.37 0.13
N ALA A 192 -18.67 -5.25 0.19
CA ALA A 192 -18.12 -3.90 0.11
C ALA A 192 -18.25 -3.16 1.45
N GLY A 193 -17.16 -2.56 1.91
CA GLY A 193 -17.15 -1.69 3.08
C GLY A 193 -17.64 -0.27 2.75
N SER A 194 -17.94 0.50 3.80
CA SER A 194 -18.55 1.83 3.67
C SER A 194 -17.69 2.85 2.91
N PHE A 195 -16.36 2.74 2.96
CA PHE A 195 -15.46 3.62 2.20
C PHE A 195 -15.45 3.24 0.72
N HIS A 196 -15.59 1.96 0.40
CA HIS A 196 -15.74 1.50 -0.98
C HIS A 196 -17.05 1.99 -1.58
N ASP A 197 -18.17 1.86 -0.87
CA ASP A 197 -19.48 2.39 -1.26
C ASP A 197 -19.43 3.89 -1.54
N LYS A 198 -18.76 4.66 -0.67
CA LYS A 198 -18.53 6.09 -0.89
C LYS A 198 -17.80 6.35 -2.20
N GLY A 199 -16.75 5.58 -2.51
CA GLY A 199 -16.01 5.67 -3.77
C GLY A 199 -16.91 5.44 -4.98
N LEU A 200 -17.75 4.40 -4.94
CA LEU A 200 -18.72 4.08 -5.98
C LEU A 200 -19.72 5.22 -6.20
N TYR A 201 -20.35 5.75 -5.14
CA TYR A 201 -21.29 6.87 -5.29
C TYR A 201 -20.61 8.13 -5.84
N THR A 202 -19.35 8.35 -5.47
CA THR A 202 -18.57 9.48 -5.96
C THR A 202 -18.31 9.38 -7.47
N LEU A 203 -17.91 8.19 -7.95
CA LEU A 203 -17.71 7.97 -9.39
C LEU A 203 -19.03 8.05 -10.19
N ILE A 204 -20.15 7.58 -9.62
CA ILE A 204 -21.48 7.74 -10.23
C ILE A 204 -21.84 9.24 -10.35
N GLY A 205 -21.55 10.01 -9.31
CA GLY A 205 -21.73 11.47 -9.33
C GLY A 205 -20.93 12.15 -10.45
N TYR A 206 -19.66 11.75 -10.61
CA TYR A 206 -18.81 12.23 -11.71
C TYR A 206 -19.40 11.89 -13.08
N LEU A 207 -19.79 10.62 -13.30
CA LEU A 207 -20.39 10.18 -14.58
C LEU A 207 -21.67 10.94 -14.90
N GLY A 208 -22.55 11.10 -13.92
CA GLY A 208 -23.79 11.86 -14.09
C GLY A 208 -23.51 13.31 -14.45
N GLY A 209 -22.61 13.98 -13.71
CA GLY A 209 -22.24 15.36 -13.96
C GLY A 209 -21.55 15.59 -15.31
N GLN A 210 -20.74 14.62 -15.76
CA GLN A 210 -19.96 14.73 -16.99
C GLN A 210 -20.76 14.36 -18.25
N TYR A 211 -21.67 13.36 -18.18
CA TYR A 211 -22.26 12.74 -19.36
C TYR A 211 -23.79 12.79 -19.43
N ALA A 212 -24.50 13.10 -18.33
CA ALA A 212 -25.97 13.14 -18.35
C ALA A 212 -26.53 14.40 -19.03
N GLY A 213 -25.81 15.53 -19.01
CA GLY A 213 -26.26 16.78 -19.68
C GLY A 213 -27.75 17.09 -19.50
N ASP A 214 -28.43 17.38 -20.60
CA ASP A 214 -29.87 17.64 -20.64
C ASP A 214 -30.74 16.36 -20.77
N LEU A 215 -30.13 15.20 -20.96
CA LEU A 215 -30.78 13.91 -21.11
C LEU A 215 -30.34 12.93 -20.05
N PRO A 216 -31.24 12.13 -19.46
CA PRO A 216 -30.86 11.06 -18.53
C PRO A 216 -29.90 10.09 -19.19
N LEU A 217 -28.89 9.61 -18.43
CA LEU A 217 -28.06 8.49 -18.84
C LEU A 217 -28.91 7.20 -18.84
N SER A 218 -29.34 6.76 -20.02
CA SER A 218 -30.02 5.45 -20.22
C SER A 218 -28.94 4.34 -20.23
N LEU A 219 -28.38 4.08 -19.05
CA LEU A 219 -27.28 3.15 -18.84
C LEU A 219 -27.62 2.16 -17.75
N SER A 220 -27.41 0.88 -18.03
CA SER A 220 -27.22 -0.14 -17.01
C SER A 220 -25.79 -0.65 -17.09
N ALA A 221 -25.11 -0.70 -15.97
CA ALA A 221 -23.74 -1.17 -15.87
C ALA A 221 -23.55 -2.03 -14.63
N GLN A 222 -22.78 -3.09 -14.77
CA GLN A 222 -22.39 -3.94 -13.66
C GLN A 222 -20.86 -3.94 -13.55
N ILE A 223 -20.35 -3.72 -12.34
CA ILE A 223 -18.93 -3.73 -12.02
C ILE A 223 -18.70 -4.81 -10.96
N THR A 224 -17.58 -5.51 -11.03
CA THR A 224 -17.16 -6.47 -10.00
C THR A 224 -15.65 -6.63 -9.94
N PHE A 225 -15.18 -6.98 -8.75
CA PHE A 225 -13.84 -7.52 -8.51
C PHE A 225 -13.89 -9.03 -8.66
N GLU A 226 -13.41 -9.51 -9.78
CA GLU A 226 -13.47 -10.93 -10.12
C GLU A 226 -12.75 -11.79 -9.07
N GLN A 227 -13.40 -12.88 -8.67
CA GLN A 227 -12.84 -13.84 -7.71
C GLN A 227 -12.42 -13.25 -6.36
N ASN A 228 -13.03 -12.14 -5.96
CA ASN A 228 -12.92 -11.65 -4.61
C ASN A 228 -14.08 -12.19 -3.77
N TYR A 229 -13.75 -12.84 -2.65
CA TYR A 229 -14.72 -13.46 -1.74
C TYR A 229 -14.54 -12.96 -0.30
N SER A 230 -13.77 -11.89 -0.11
CA SER A 230 -13.57 -11.19 1.14
C SER A 230 -14.04 -9.75 1.01
N GLU A 231 -14.30 -9.10 2.12
CA GLU A 231 -14.68 -7.70 2.13
C GLU A 231 -13.59 -6.83 1.49
N ILE A 232 -14.03 -5.93 0.58
CA ILE A 232 -13.22 -4.87 -0.01
C ILE A 232 -13.61 -3.57 0.69
N ASP A 233 -12.66 -2.86 1.26
CA ASP A 233 -12.90 -1.52 1.78
C ASP A 233 -11.87 -0.52 1.25
N GLY A 234 -12.22 0.79 1.34
CA GLY A 234 -11.43 1.87 0.78
C GLY A 234 -11.89 2.32 -0.61
N ASP A 235 -11.75 3.61 -0.87
CA ASP A 235 -12.12 4.25 -2.13
C ASP A 235 -11.00 4.22 -3.19
N SER A 236 -9.86 3.61 -2.86
CA SER A 236 -8.64 3.61 -3.69
C SER A 236 -8.75 2.84 -5.02
N ALA A 237 -9.86 2.13 -5.24
CA ALA A 237 -10.17 1.44 -6.48
C ALA A 237 -11.15 2.20 -7.39
N SER A 238 -11.73 3.31 -6.94
CA SER A 238 -12.77 4.01 -7.70
C SER A 238 -12.32 4.52 -9.07
N SER A 239 -11.04 4.90 -9.23
CA SER A 239 -10.49 5.21 -10.56
C SER A 239 -10.39 3.96 -11.46
N THR A 240 -10.08 2.82 -10.89
CA THR A 240 -10.01 1.53 -11.61
C THR A 240 -11.39 1.14 -12.14
N GLU A 241 -12.42 1.22 -11.29
CA GLU A 241 -13.81 0.97 -11.64
C GLU A 241 -14.30 1.94 -12.72
N LEU A 242 -13.99 3.24 -12.58
CA LEU A 242 -14.30 4.26 -13.56
C LEU A 242 -13.70 3.95 -14.93
N TYR A 243 -12.42 3.57 -14.98
CA TYR A 243 -11.75 3.27 -16.25
C TYR A 243 -12.31 2.01 -16.89
N ALA A 244 -12.60 0.96 -16.12
CA ALA A 244 -13.27 -0.24 -16.64
C ALA A 244 -14.64 0.09 -17.25
N LEU A 245 -15.41 0.93 -16.56
CA LEU A 245 -16.74 1.36 -17.00
C LEU A 245 -16.69 2.18 -18.29
N ILE A 246 -15.81 3.20 -18.34
CA ILE A 246 -15.64 4.02 -19.56
C ILE A 246 -15.14 3.17 -20.72
N SER A 247 -14.20 2.26 -20.47
CA SER A 247 -13.70 1.33 -21.48
C SER A 247 -14.82 0.43 -22.05
N SER A 248 -15.69 -0.09 -21.18
CA SER A 248 -16.84 -0.88 -21.58
C SER A 248 -17.83 -0.08 -22.43
N LEU A 249 -18.16 1.16 -21.98
CA LEU A 249 -19.07 2.06 -22.68
C LEU A 249 -18.56 2.45 -24.07
N ALA A 250 -17.29 2.78 -24.17
CA ALA A 250 -16.65 3.21 -25.41
C ALA A 250 -16.22 2.03 -26.31
N ALA A 251 -16.28 0.80 -25.82
CA ALA A 251 -15.72 -0.40 -26.44
C ALA A 251 -14.21 -0.23 -26.78
N VAL A 252 -13.47 0.56 -25.97
CA VAL A 252 -12.03 0.81 -26.13
C VAL A 252 -11.26 -0.12 -25.22
N PRO A 253 -10.38 -1.00 -25.76
CA PRO A 253 -9.62 -1.93 -24.95
C PRO A 253 -8.60 -1.21 -24.05
N ILE A 254 -8.43 -1.71 -22.82
CA ILE A 254 -7.38 -1.31 -21.88
C ILE A 254 -6.24 -2.33 -21.94
N THR A 255 -5.00 -1.82 -22.01
CA THR A 255 -3.79 -2.64 -21.93
C THR A 255 -3.69 -3.33 -20.58
N GLN A 256 -3.68 -4.66 -20.58
CA GLN A 256 -3.71 -5.47 -19.36
C GLN A 256 -2.35 -5.52 -18.62
N GLY A 257 -1.27 -5.08 -19.27
CA GLY A 257 0.03 -4.89 -18.62
C GLY A 257 0.07 -3.69 -17.66
N ILE A 258 -0.95 -2.84 -17.65
CA ILE A 258 -1.04 -1.67 -16.77
C ILE A 258 -2.02 -1.96 -15.65
N ALA A 259 -1.53 -1.88 -14.40
CA ALA A 259 -2.39 -1.88 -13.23
C ALA A 259 -2.68 -0.46 -12.76
N VAL A 260 -3.79 -0.26 -12.05
CA VAL A 260 -4.25 1.06 -11.65
C VAL A 260 -4.64 1.08 -10.18
N THR A 261 -4.35 2.16 -9.50
CA THR A 261 -4.90 2.49 -8.19
C THR A 261 -5.05 4.00 -8.05
N GLY A 262 -6.12 4.45 -7.44
CA GLY A 262 -6.42 5.86 -7.22
C GLY A 262 -7.86 6.04 -6.77
N SER A 263 -8.12 7.03 -5.93
CA SER A 263 -9.46 7.50 -5.62
C SER A 263 -9.84 8.61 -6.60
N VAL A 264 -11.09 8.66 -7.03
CA VAL A 264 -11.60 9.72 -7.91
C VAL A 264 -12.65 10.55 -7.17
N ASN A 265 -12.61 11.88 -7.32
CA ASN A 265 -13.65 12.76 -6.79
C ASN A 265 -14.74 13.03 -7.84
N GLN A 266 -15.80 13.75 -7.43
CA GLN A 266 -16.94 14.10 -8.31
C GLN A 266 -16.57 15.01 -9.50
N TRP A 267 -15.36 15.56 -9.54
CA TRP A 267 -14.84 16.37 -10.65
C TRP A 267 -13.90 15.58 -11.57
N GLY A 268 -13.65 14.31 -11.27
CA GLY A 268 -12.74 13.45 -12.03
C GLY A 268 -11.26 13.61 -11.64
N GLU A 269 -10.95 14.34 -10.58
CA GLU A 269 -9.58 14.49 -10.08
C GLU A 269 -9.17 13.23 -9.32
N ILE A 270 -7.95 12.76 -9.58
CA ILE A 270 -7.39 11.58 -8.93
C ILE A 270 -6.70 11.98 -7.63
N GLN A 271 -7.11 11.34 -6.54
CA GLN A 271 -6.69 11.62 -5.17
C GLN A 271 -5.71 10.55 -4.65
N ALA A 272 -4.88 10.95 -3.68
CA ALA A 272 -3.92 10.06 -3.01
C ALA A 272 -4.59 8.88 -2.31
N ILE A 273 -3.86 7.76 -2.26
CA ILE A 273 -4.30 6.50 -1.63
C ILE A 273 -3.26 5.97 -0.66
N GLY A 274 -3.66 5.03 0.20
CA GLY A 274 -2.75 4.32 1.08
C GLY A 274 -2.11 3.10 0.42
N GLY A 275 -0.94 2.68 0.96
CA GLY A 275 -0.27 1.44 0.57
C GLY A 275 0.27 1.45 -0.86
N VAL A 276 0.65 2.61 -1.40
CA VAL A 276 1.13 2.73 -2.79
C VAL A 276 2.40 1.93 -3.04
N THR A 277 3.31 1.89 -2.08
CA THR A 277 4.57 1.11 -2.16
C THR A 277 4.27 -0.38 -2.32
N GLU A 278 3.46 -0.93 -1.43
CA GLU A 278 3.06 -2.33 -1.41
C GLU A 278 2.30 -2.71 -2.69
N LYS A 279 1.41 -1.84 -3.15
CA LYS A 279 0.64 -2.03 -4.39
C LYS A 279 1.55 -2.13 -5.62
N VAL A 280 2.53 -1.23 -5.74
CA VAL A 280 3.50 -1.24 -6.85
C VAL A 280 4.39 -2.48 -6.79
N GLU A 281 4.92 -2.81 -5.60
CA GLU A 281 5.77 -4.00 -5.41
C GLU A 281 5.01 -5.30 -5.67
N GLY A 282 3.75 -5.40 -5.24
CA GLY A 282 2.90 -6.57 -5.50
C GLY A 282 2.62 -6.78 -6.99
N TRP A 283 2.34 -5.70 -7.73
CA TRP A 283 2.18 -5.79 -9.19
C TRP A 283 3.48 -6.19 -9.89
N PHE A 284 4.59 -5.58 -9.49
CA PHE A 284 5.91 -5.95 -10.03
C PHE A 284 6.21 -7.43 -9.84
N ALA A 285 5.97 -7.98 -8.63
CA ALA A 285 6.20 -9.39 -8.33
C ALA A 285 5.38 -10.30 -9.27
N VAL A 286 4.11 -9.99 -9.50
CA VAL A 286 3.25 -10.74 -10.43
C VAL A 286 3.74 -10.64 -11.87
N CYS A 287 4.15 -9.45 -12.32
CA CYS A 287 4.74 -9.27 -13.65
C CYS A 287 6.05 -10.04 -13.82
N GLN A 288 6.90 -10.04 -12.79
CA GLN A 288 8.16 -10.77 -12.80
C GLN A 288 7.95 -12.29 -12.93
N GLU A 289 6.98 -12.85 -12.20
CA GLU A 289 6.65 -14.28 -12.28
C GLU A 289 6.05 -14.68 -13.64
N ASN A 290 5.29 -13.78 -14.28
CA ASN A 290 4.70 -14.01 -15.61
C ASN A 290 5.64 -13.63 -16.78
N GLY A 291 6.79 -13.07 -16.50
CA GLY A 291 7.76 -12.56 -17.47
C GLY A 291 7.59 -11.06 -17.74
N LEU A 292 8.66 -10.31 -17.45
CA LEU A 292 8.71 -8.87 -17.75
C LEU A 292 8.82 -8.64 -19.27
N THR A 293 7.95 -7.79 -19.79
CA THR A 293 7.93 -7.42 -21.23
C THR A 293 8.52 -6.05 -21.51
N GLY A 294 8.73 -5.23 -20.48
CA GLY A 294 9.10 -3.83 -20.61
C GLY A 294 7.92 -2.88 -20.91
N GLU A 295 6.69 -3.43 -21.07
CA GLU A 295 5.48 -2.64 -21.31
C GLU A 295 4.52 -2.65 -20.11
N GLN A 296 4.85 -3.39 -19.06
CA GLN A 296 4.08 -3.39 -17.84
C GLN A 296 4.33 -2.13 -17.01
N GLY A 297 3.30 -1.65 -16.34
CA GLY A 297 3.40 -0.45 -15.52
C GLY A 297 2.28 -0.33 -14.49
N VAL A 298 2.35 0.74 -13.71
CA VAL A 298 1.32 1.10 -12.73
C VAL A 298 0.96 2.56 -12.90
N LEU A 299 -0.35 2.85 -12.96
CA LEU A 299 -0.87 4.20 -12.82
C LEU A 299 -1.18 4.47 -11.36
N ILE A 300 -0.54 5.48 -10.80
CA ILE A 300 -0.73 5.94 -9.42
C ILE A 300 -1.06 7.43 -9.39
N PRO A 301 -1.70 7.94 -8.33
CA PRO A 301 -1.87 9.38 -8.15
C PRO A 301 -0.53 10.10 -8.07
N SER A 302 -0.39 11.24 -8.76
CA SER A 302 0.83 12.04 -8.74
C SER A 302 1.24 12.50 -7.33
N SER A 303 0.26 12.73 -6.46
CA SER A 303 0.45 13.06 -5.05
C SER A 303 1.12 11.96 -4.23
N ASN A 304 1.05 10.69 -4.67
CA ASN A 304 1.70 9.57 -3.99
C ASN A 304 3.14 9.30 -4.43
N VAL A 305 3.68 10.04 -5.40
CA VAL A 305 5.08 9.82 -5.85
C VAL A 305 6.08 9.99 -4.71
N SER A 306 5.83 10.95 -3.81
CA SER A 306 6.67 11.16 -2.61
C SER A 306 6.53 10.08 -1.53
N ASP A 307 5.55 9.19 -1.66
CA ASP A 307 5.30 8.11 -0.70
C ASP A 307 5.89 6.77 -1.15
N LEU A 308 6.41 6.71 -2.37
CA LEU A 308 7.05 5.49 -2.89
C LEU A 308 8.38 5.21 -2.17
N MET A 309 8.42 4.11 -1.44
CA MET A 309 9.62 3.59 -0.78
C MET A 309 9.95 2.18 -1.34
N LEU A 310 10.15 2.12 -2.65
CA LEU A 310 10.29 0.88 -3.40
C LEU A 310 11.61 0.16 -3.08
N ARG A 311 11.58 -1.17 -3.17
CA ARG A 311 12.79 -2.00 -3.13
C ARG A 311 13.69 -1.73 -4.32
N VAL A 312 14.99 -1.88 -4.12
CA VAL A 312 16.01 -1.61 -5.16
C VAL A 312 15.72 -2.39 -6.46
N ALA A 313 15.30 -3.65 -6.36
CA ALA A 313 14.97 -4.47 -7.53
C ALA A 313 13.85 -3.85 -8.39
N VAL A 314 12.83 -3.26 -7.75
CA VAL A 314 11.72 -2.58 -8.45
C VAL A 314 12.22 -1.31 -9.12
N VAL A 315 12.99 -0.49 -8.39
CA VAL A 315 13.57 0.75 -8.92
C VAL A 315 14.44 0.48 -10.15
N LEU A 316 15.31 -0.53 -10.09
CA LEU A 316 16.17 -0.91 -11.20
C LEU A 316 15.38 -1.38 -12.43
N SER A 317 14.22 -2.00 -12.25
CA SER A 317 13.36 -2.43 -13.36
C SER A 317 12.65 -1.26 -14.06
N LEU A 318 12.49 -0.11 -13.38
CA LEU A 318 11.88 1.10 -13.96
C LEU A 318 12.84 1.92 -14.84
N ILE A 319 14.14 1.60 -14.80
CA ILE A 319 15.19 2.34 -15.52
C ILE A 319 15.45 1.73 -16.92
N HIS A 320 14.86 0.60 -17.21
CA HIS A 320 14.95 -0.11 -18.49
C HIS A 320 13.62 -0.11 -19.22
#